data_209750711f01704fc0ec996fdce83ef1
#
_entry.id   209750711f01704fc0ec996fdce83ef1
#
_cell.length_a   1.000
_cell.length_b   1.000
_cell.length_c   1.000
_cell.angle_alpha   90.00
_cell.angle_beta   90.00
_cell.angle_gamma   90.00
#
_symmetry.space_group_name_H-M   'P 1'
#
loop_
_entity.id
_entity.type
_entity.pdbx_description
1 polymer ?
#
loop_
_entity_poly.entity_id
_entity_poly.type
_entity_poly.pdbx_seq_one_letter_code
_entity_poly.pdbx_strand_id
1 'polypeptide(L)'
;MRVSLKDVAAHAGVSIKTVSNVVNNYQHVTPAMRERVQRSIDILGYRPNLAARHLRKGRTGVIALALPELGNPYFAELAAAVIDAAVEHDYIVLLDHTGGRREQEILVSQGFRARVIDGLILSPIELEAEDLRDRENVPLVLLGERDYDLPYDHIAIDNVAAARDAVRHLISLGRRTVAFIGARNGRSEPAQLRVRGWREELRAAGLPADEGLVAATDGWGHADGAAAMARILDSGRQPDAVFAYDDPMAIGAMRVLHERGLRVPEDVAVVGFDDVIEGRFGAVTLTSISPDKEAIGRLAVESVLARLNGDTRPPLRVSADYRLVERESTLGREEAARRATAG
;
A
#
# COMPACT_ATOMS: atom_id res chain seq x y z
N MET A 1 35.69 -19.89 -4.84
CA MET A 1 35.10 -20.19 -6.18
C MET A 1 33.63 -20.46 -5.97
N ARG A 2 32.71 -19.90 -6.80
CA ARG A 2 31.27 -20.08 -6.60
C ARG A 2 30.85 -21.46 -7.14
N VAL A 3 30.20 -22.27 -6.30
CA VAL A 3 29.70 -23.60 -6.70
C VAL A 3 28.73 -23.49 -7.86
N SER A 4 28.88 -24.34 -8.88
CA SER A 4 28.09 -24.34 -10.11
C SER A 4 27.17 -25.58 -10.18
N LEU A 5 26.20 -25.56 -11.10
CA LEU A 5 25.37 -26.73 -11.42
C LEU A 5 26.22 -27.96 -11.81
N LYS A 6 27.40 -27.72 -12.42
CA LYS A 6 28.33 -28.80 -12.82
C LYS A 6 28.96 -29.49 -11.59
N ASP A 7 29.27 -28.71 -10.56
CA ASP A 7 29.85 -29.24 -9.33
C ASP A 7 28.82 -30.06 -8.56
N VAL A 8 27.57 -29.58 -8.48
CA VAL A 8 26.45 -30.34 -7.89
C VAL A 8 26.19 -31.64 -8.67
N ALA A 9 26.21 -31.59 -9.99
CA ALA A 9 26.03 -32.76 -10.84
C ALA A 9 27.09 -33.81 -10.63
N ALA A 10 28.37 -33.38 -10.53
CA ALA A 10 29.51 -34.26 -10.25
C ALA A 10 29.37 -34.88 -8.85
N HIS A 11 29.06 -34.11 -7.82
CA HIS A 11 28.91 -34.60 -6.44
C HIS A 11 27.70 -35.54 -6.29
N ALA A 12 26.56 -35.23 -6.95
CA ALA A 12 25.36 -36.06 -6.92
C ALA A 12 25.47 -37.29 -7.85
N GLY A 13 26.49 -37.37 -8.73
CA GLY A 13 26.61 -38.43 -9.72
C GLY A 13 25.46 -38.50 -10.75
N VAL A 14 25.02 -37.30 -11.21
CA VAL A 14 23.93 -37.17 -12.16
C VAL A 14 24.28 -36.17 -13.27
N SER A 15 23.43 -36.06 -14.29
CA SER A 15 23.64 -35.06 -15.35
C SER A 15 23.31 -33.65 -14.85
N ILE A 16 23.96 -32.62 -15.46
CA ILE A 16 23.63 -31.21 -15.21
C ILE A 16 22.14 -30.95 -15.48
N LYS A 17 21.55 -31.59 -16.49
CA LYS A 17 20.12 -31.51 -16.81
C LYS A 17 19.27 -32.00 -15.66
N THR A 18 19.66 -33.11 -15.00
CA THR A 18 18.95 -33.66 -13.84
C THR A 18 18.97 -32.67 -12.67
N VAL A 19 20.14 -32.09 -12.37
CA VAL A 19 20.25 -31.05 -11.34
C VAL A 19 19.38 -29.83 -11.67
N SER A 20 19.45 -29.35 -12.91
CA SER A 20 18.61 -28.25 -13.39
C SER A 20 17.12 -28.56 -13.25
N ASN A 21 16.69 -29.78 -13.55
CA ASN A 21 15.30 -30.20 -13.40
C ASN A 21 14.86 -30.23 -11.92
N VAL A 22 15.74 -30.67 -11.00
CA VAL A 22 15.45 -30.63 -9.56
C VAL A 22 15.34 -29.19 -9.05
N VAL A 23 16.31 -28.34 -9.41
CA VAL A 23 16.32 -26.92 -9.02
C VAL A 23 15.09 -26.15 -9.55
N ASN A 24 14.58 -26.53 -10.73
CA ASN A 24 13.40 -25.90 -11.33
C ASN A 24 12.07 -26.64 -11.00
N ASN A 25 12.05 -27.51 -10.00
CA ASN A 25 10.87 -28.26 -9.55
C ASN A 25 10.14 -29.05 -10.66
N TYR A 26 10.88 -29.55 -11.64
CA TYR A 26 10.28 -30.31 -12.74
C TYR A 26 9.53 -31.56 -12.25
N GLN A 27 8.27 -31.72 -12.67
CA GLN A 27 7.33 -32.73 -12.13
C GLN A 27 7.80 -34.16 -12.31
N HIS A 28 8.54 -34.46 -13.38
CA HIS A 28 8.95 -35.84 -13.74
C HIS A 28 10.28 -36.29 -13.11
N VAL A 29 10.75 -35.59 -12.04
CA VAL A 29 11.89 -36.05 -11.24
C VAL A 29 11.40 -36.92 -10.10
N THR A 30 11.92 -38.17 -10.02
CA THR A 30 11.54 -39.08 -8.93
C THR A 30 11.90 -38.54 -7.57
N PRO A 31 11.13 -38.86 -6.50
CA PRO A 31 11.45 -38.40 -5.12
C PRO A 31 12.88 -38.74 -4.68
N ALA A 32 13.33 -39.96 -4.94
CA ALA A 32 14.69 -40.41 -4.60
C ALA A 32 15.79 -39.59 -5.31
N MET A 33 15.58 -39.22 -6.57
CA MET A 33 16.50 -38.41 -7.34
C MET A 33 16.51 -36.96 -6.82
N ARG A 34 15.35 -36.42 -6.48
CA ARG A 34 15.21 -35.09 -5.90
C ARG A 34 15.97 -35.00 -4.58
N GLU A 35 15.78 -35.96 -3.69
CA GLU A 35 16.45 -36.00 -2.40
C GLU A 35 17.99 -36.14 -2.54
N ARG A 36 18.46 -36.97 -3.47
CA ARG A 36 19.89 -37.13 -3.75
C ARG A 36 20.54 -35.84 -4.21
N VAL A 37 19.89 -35.11 -5.14
CA VAL A 37 20.39 -33.83 -5.66
C VAL A 37 20.29 -32.76 -4.58
N GLN A 38 19.20 -32.71 -3.81
CA GLN A 38 19.02 -31.74 -2.74
C GLN A 38 20.10 -31.87 -1.67
N ARG A 39 20.43 -33.09 -1.23
CA ARG A 39 21.56 -33.32 -0.32
C ARG A 39 22.88 -32.77 -0.87
N SER A 40 23.12 -32.92 -2.16
CA SER A 40 24.35 -32.40 -2.79
C SER A 40 24.35 -30.88 -2.87
N ILE A 41 23.20 -30.24 -3.10
CA ILE A 41 23.00 -28.80 -3.06
C ILE A 41 23.33 -28.27 -1.66
N ASP A 42 22.78 -28.92 -0.62
CA ASP A 42 22.96 -28.49 0.78
C ASP A 42 24.41 -28.65 1.24
N ILE A 43 25.06 -29.77 0.92
CA ILE A 43 26.49 -30.05 1.27
C ILE A 43 27.43 -29.04 0.62
N LEU A 44 27.18 -28.72 -0.66
CA LEU A 44 28.05 -27.82 -1.41
C LEU A 44 27.69 -26.34 -1.22
N GLY A 45 26.58 -26.04 -0.56
CA GLY A 45 26.08 -24.66 -0.39
C GLY A 45 25.74 -24.02 -1.75
N TYR A 46 25.29 -24.81 -2.72
CA TYR A 46 24.92 -24.28 -4.03
C TYR A 46 23.66 -23.41 -3.91
N ARG A 47 23.78 -22.22 -4.46
CA ARG A 47 22.61 -21.31 -4.60
C ARG A 47 22.32 -21.09 -6.09
N PRO A 48 21.08 -21.32 -6.53
CA PRO A 48 20.68 -21.04 -7.91
C PRO A 48 21.03 -19.61 -8.31
N ASN A 49 21.55 -19.44 -9.51
CA ASN A 49 21.75 -18.12 -10.07
C ASN A 49 20.45 -17.65 -10.75
N LEU A 50 19.63 -16.91 -10.00
CA LEU A 50 18.33 -16.40 -10.48
C LEU A 50 18.51 -15.50 -11.70
N ALA A 51 19.52 -14.63 -11.71
CA ALA A 51 19.81 -13.76 -12.84
C ALA A 51 20.11 -14.57 -14.13
N ALA A 52 20.91 -15.66 -14.03
CA ALA A 52 21.16 -16.52 -15.17
C ALA A 52 19.91 -17.32 -15.64
N ARG A 53 18.95 -17.55 -14.73
CA ARG A 53 17.68 -18.20 -15.03
C ARG A 53 16.75 -17.23 -15.78
N HIS A 54 16.65 -16.00 -15.30
CA HIS A 54 15.86 -14.95 -15.95
C HIS A 54 16.44 -14.56 -17.31
N LEU A 55 17.76 -14.42 -17.40
CA LEU A 55 18.46 -14.09 -18.65
C LEU A 55 18.17 -15.11 -19.78
N ARG A 56 18.07 -16.42 -19.46
CA ARG A 56 17.66 -17.45 -20.43
C ARG A 56 16.24 -17.28 -20.94
N LYS A 57 15.39 -16.57 -20.21
CA LYS A 57 14.03 -16.20 -20.62
C LYS A 57 13.96 -14.81 -21.27
N GLY A 58 15.11 -14.16 -21.49
CA GLY A 58 15.17 -12.78 -21.98
C GLY A 58 14.69 -11.75 -20.97
N ARG A 59 14.83 -12.04 -19.67
CA ARG A 59 14.35 -11.21 -18.56
C ARG A 59 15.50 -10.82 -17.63
N THR A 60 15.27 -9.75 -16.85
CA THR A 60 16.20 -9.29 -15.81
C THR A 60 15.96 -9.96 -14.46
N GLY A 61 14.71 -10.32 -14.16
CA GLY A 61 14.26 -10.81 -12.86
C GLY A 61 14.05 -9.67 -11.85
N VAL A 62 13.83 -8.46 -12.34
CA VAL A 62 13.63 -7.27 -11.51
C VAL A 62 12.30 -6.61 -11.87
N ILE A 63 11.48 -6.32 -10.87
CA ILE A 63 10.29 -5.46 -10.95
C ILE A 63 10.61 -4.17 -10.22
N ALA A 64 10.30 -3.01 -10.81
CA ALA A 64 10.37 -1.75 -10.08
C ALA A 64 9.06 -1.49 -9.33
N LEU A 65 9.17 -0.97 -8.11
CA LEU A 65 8.09 -0.38 -7.34
C LEU A 65 8.42 1.09 -7.11
N ALA A 66 7.67 1.98 -7.73
CA ALA A 66 7.84 3.42 -7.62
C ALA A 66 6.77 4.02 -6.69
N LEU A 67 7.22 4.65 -5.62
CA LEU A 67 6.39 5.18 -4.54
C LEU A 67 6.65 6.68 -4.34
N PRO A 68 5.61 7.45 -3.95
CA PRO A 68 5.75 8.89 -3.76
C PRO A 68 6.50 9.25 -2.47
N GLU A 69 6.39 8.42 -1.42
CA GLU A 69 6.93 8.76 -0.10
C GLU A 69 7.35 7.49 0.65
N LEU A 70 8.64 7.36 0.96
CA LEU A 70 9.17 6.22 1.72
C LEU A 70 9.12 6.45 3.24
N GLY A 71 8.98 7.71 3.67
CA GLY A 71 8.84 8.07 5.08
C GLY A 71 7.44 7.87 5.64
N ASN A 72 6.43 7.69 4.78
CA ASN A 72 5.08 7.36 5.21
C ASN A 72 4.97 5.86 5.46
N PRO A 73 4.57 5.43 6.66
CA PRO A 73 4.49 4.01 7.03
C PRO A 73 3.61 3.16 6.11
N TYR A 74 2.54 3.71 5.56
CA TYR A 74 1.69 3.01 4.59
C TYR A 74 2.49 2.49 3.39
N PHE A 75 3.32 3.35 2.78
CA PHE A 75 4.11 2.95 1.63
C PHE A 75 5.23 1.98 1.98
N ALA A 76 5.78 2.07 3.20
CA ALA A 76 6.77 1.11 3.69
C ALA A 76 6.14 -0.30 3.87
N GLU A 77 4.96 -0.37 4.47
CA GLU A 77 4.21 -1.64 4.64
C GLU A 77 3.75 -2.21 3.30
N LEU A 78 3.27 -1.36 2.37
CA LEU A 78 2.92 -1.77 1.02
C LEU A 78 4.14 -2.30 0.25
N ALA A 79 5.29 -1.62 0.38
CA ALA A 79 6.53 -2.10 -0.24
C ALA A 79 6.95 -3.47 0.28
N ALA A 80 6.81 -3.72 1.59
CA ALA A 80 7.07 -5.04 2.16
C ALA A 80 6.15 -6.10 1.55
N ALA A 81 4.85 -5.84 1.45
CA ALA A 81 3.89 -6.76 0.84
C ALA A 81 4.20 -7.07 -0.65
N VAL A 82 4.61 -6.05 -1.42
CA VAL A 82 5.04 -6.24 -2.83
C VAL A 82 6.33 -7.06 -2.91
N ILE A 83 7.30 -6.81 -2.01
CA ILE A 83 8.57 -7.55 -1.96
C ILE A 83 8.30 -9.03 -1.65
N ASP A 84 7.47 -9.32 -0.64
CA ASP A 84 7.15 -10.68 -0.24
C ASP A 84 6.46 -11.44 -1.38
N ALA A 85 5.48 -10.82 -2.03
CA ALA A 85 4.82 -11.39 -3.20
C ALA A 85 5.79 -11.62 -4.38
N ALA A 86 6.73 -10.70 -4.65
CA ALA A 86 7.70 -10.85 -5.73
C ALA A 86 8.70 -11.98 -5.46
N VAL A 87 9.11 -12.17 -4.21
CA VAL A 87 10.03 -13.25 -3.79
C VAL A 87 9.44 -14.64 -4.07
N GLU A 88 8.13 -14.83 -3.89
CA GLU A 88 7.45 -16.10 -4.23
C GLU A 88 7.60 -16.50 -5.70
N HIS A 89 7.83 -15.51 -6.57
CA HIS A 89 8.03 -15.69 -8.01
C HIS A 89 9.49 -15.55 -8.45
N ASP A 90 10.46 -15.54 -7.51
CA ASP A 90 11.90 -15.36 -7.77
C ASP A 90 12.26 -14.00 -8.41
N TYR A 91 11.47 -12.96 -8.17
CA TYR A 91 11.76 -11.60 -8.59
C TYR A 91 12.36 -10.76 -7.47
N ILE A 92 13.19 -9.81 -7.85
CA ILE A 92 13.74 -8.77 -6.98
C ILE A 92 12.94 -7.50 -7.20
N VAL A 93 12.60 -6.79 -6.13
CA VAL A 93 11.96 -5.47 -6.21
C VAL A 93 13.01 -4.38 -6.11
N LEU A 94 13.04 -3.50 -7.11
CA LEU A 94 13.81 -2.27 -7.10
C LEU A 94 12.88 -1.14 -6.65
N LEU A 95 13.15 -0.58 -5.47
CA LEU A 95 12.39 0.57 -4.98
C LEU A 95 12.87 1.85 -5.66
N ASP A 96 11.92 2.66 -6.13
CA ASP A 96 12.15 3.98 -6.70
C ASP A 96 11.31 5.02 -5.93
N HIS A 97 11.95 6.11 -5.52
CA HIS A 97 11.29 7.18 -4.77
C HIS A 97 11.04 8.39 -5.69
N THR A 98 9.76 8.64 -6.02
CA THR A 98 9.38 9.74 -6.90
C THR A 98 9.26 11.08 -6.19
N GLY A 99 9.06 11.05 -4.86
CA GLY A 99 8.78 12.24 -4.05
C GLY A 99 7.44 12.89 -4.40
N GLY A 100 6.52 12.17 -5.06
CA GLY A 100 5.25 12.71 -5.57
C GLY A 100 5.44 13.85 -6.57
N ARG A 101 6.59 13.90 -7.26
CA ARG A 101 6.93 14.96 -8.23
C ARG A 101 6.71 14.45 -9.64
N ARG A 102 5.91 15.20 -10.41
CA ARG A 102 5.52 14.82 -11.78
C ARG A 102 6.70 14.47 -12.67
N GLU A 103 7.80 15.26 -12.63
CA GLU A 103 8.97 15.00 -13.48
C GLU A 103 9.62 13.65 -13.15
N GLN A 104 9.66 13.28 -11.87
CA GLN A 104 10.22 11.98 -11.44
C GLN A 104 9.27 10.83 -11.81
N GLU A 105 7.98 11.02 -11.66
CA GLU A 105 6.97 10.04 -12.05
C GLU A 105 6.98 9.80 -13.57
N ILE A 106 7.11 10.86 -14.39
CA ILE A 106 7.29 10.76 -15.83
C ILE A 106 8.57 9.98 -16.16
N LEU A 107 9.70 10.33 -15.55
CA LEU A 107 10.99 9.68 -15.81
C LEU A 107 10.93 8.18 -15.55
N VAL A 108 10.30 7.79 -14.44
CA VAL A 108 10.14 6.37 -14.07
C VAL A 108 9.15 5.68 -15.01
N SER A 109 8.02 6.31 -15.31
CA SER A 109 6.97 5.73 -16.17
C SER A 109 7.41 5.54 -17.60
N GLN A 110 8.24 6.43 -18.16
CA GLN A 110 8.74 6.39 -19.55
C GLN A 110 9.85 5.34 -19.77
N GLY A 111 10.17 4.52 -18.76
CA GLY A 111 11.09 3.42 -18.97
C GLY A 111 12.57 3.78 -18.89
N PHE A 112 12.94 4.87 -18.20
CA PHE A 112 14.35 5.19 -17.92
C PHE A 112 15.15 3.98 -17.43
N ARG A 113 14.47 3.03 -16.79
CA ARG A 113 15.03 1.76 -16.31
C ARG A 113 14.62 0.54 -17.14
N ALA A 114 13.98 0.71 -18.31
CA ALA A 114 13.41 -0.39 -19.10
C ALA A 114 14.40 -1.53 -19.45
N ARG A 115 15.71 -1.21 -19.48
CA ARG A 115 16.76 -2.23 -19.69
C ARG A 115 17.14 -3.01 -18.43
N VAL A 116 16.69 -2.56 -17.26
CA VAL A 116 17.06 -3.12 -15.94
C VAL A 116 15.89 -3.83 -15.29
N ILE A 117 14.66 -3.45 -15.64
CA ILE A 117 13.43 -3.99 -15.07
C ILE A 117 12.60 -4.72 -16.12
N ASP A 118 11.85 -5.72 -15.67
CA ASP A 118 10.89 -6.45 -16.51
C ASP A 118 9.48 -5.84 -16.42
N GLY A 119 9.16 -5.16 -15.33
CA GLY A 119 7.86 -4.53 -15.11
C GLY A 119 7.91 -3.42 -14.07
N LEU A 120 6.88 -2.59 -14.05
CA LEU A 120 6.75 -1.44 -13.17
C LEU A 120 5.41 -1.48 -12.43
N ILE A 121 5.46 -1.33 -11.10
CA ILE A 121 4.33 -1.01 -10.24
C ILE A 121 4.52 0.45 -9.83
N LEU A 122 3.55 1.31 -10.07
CA LEU A 122 3.66 2.75 -9.85
C LEU A 122 2.46 3.27 -9.05
N SER A 123 2.74 3.98 -7.96
CA SER A 123 1.75 4.74 -7.20
C SER A 123 1.94 6.24 -7.49
N PRO A 124 1.29 6.77 -8.53
CA PRO A 124 1.47 8.15 -8.96
C PRO A 124 0.62 9.12 -8.15
N ILE A 125 1.11 10.36 -8.02
CA ILE A 125 0.39 11.48 -7.38
C ILE A 125 0.06 12.58 -8.40
N GLU A 126 1.04 12.96 -9.23
CA GLU A 126 0.96 14.14 -10.10
C GLU A 126 0.90 13.80 -11.60
N LEU A 127 1.06 12.52 -11.99
CA LEU A 127 0.97 12.12 -13.39
C LEU A 127 -0.39 12.44 -14.00
N GLU A 128 -0.36 12.82 -15.27
CA GLU A 128 -1.54 12.98 -16.11
C GLU A 128 -1.63 11.82 -17.13
N ALA A 129 -2.82 11.60 -17.70
CA ALA A 129 -3.02 10.54 -18.68
C ALA A 129 -2.11 10.68 -19.92
N GLU A 130 -1.81 11.91 -20.31
CA GLU A 130 -0.90 12.24 -21.42
C GLU A 130 0.51 11.72 -21.19
N ASP A 131 1.00 11.77 -19.95
CA ASP A 131 2.36 11.35 -19.58
C ASP A 131 2.57 9.84 -19.74
N LEU A 132 1.48 9.07 -19.74
CA LEU A 132 1.49 7.62 -19.83
C LEU A 132 1.23 7.06 -21.25
N ARG A 133 0.93 7.91 -22.25
CA ARG A 133 0.54 7.46 -23.59
C ARG A 133 1.70 6.90 -24.41
N ASP A 134 2.87 7.53 -24.34
CA ASP A 134 4.05 7.24 -25.20
C ASP A 134 5.15 6.48 -24.45
N ARG A 135 4.76 5.50 -23.63
CA ARG A 135 5.69 4.68 -22.82
C ARG A 135 6.37 3.59 -23.67
N GLU A 136 7.59 3.20 -23.24
CA GLU A 136 8.19 1.94 -23.67
C GLU A 136 7.37 0.72 -23.22
N ASN A 137 7.46 -0.39 -23.95
CA ASN A 137 6.67 -1.62 -23.76
C ASN A 137 7.04 -2.43 -22.52
N VAL A 138 7.22 -1.77 -21.35
CA VAL A 138 7.37 -2.45 -20.06
C VAL A 138 5.99 -2.56 -19.42
N PRO A 139 5.53 -3.74 -18.98
CA PRO A 139 4.28 -3.88 -18.25
C PRO A 139 4.18 -2.88 -17.11
N LEU A 140 3.04 -2.20 -17.01
CA LEU A 140 2.73 -1.24 -15.95
C LEU A 140 1.48 -1.66 -15.21
N VAL A 141 1.55 -1.62 -13.88
CA VAL A 141 0.41 -1.67 -12.96
C VAL A 141 0.37 -0.38 -12.18
N LEU A 142 -0.79 0.26 -12.15
CA LEU A 142 -1.03 1.49 -11.39
C LEU A 142 -1.65 1.15 -10.04
N LEU A 143 -1.15 1.77 -8.98
CA LEU A 143 -1.73 1.75 -7.64
C LEU A 143 -2.30 3.13 -7.30
N GLY A 144 -3.38 3.14 -6.52
CA GLY A 144 -4.03 4.38 -6.09
C GLY A 144 -5.29 4.70 -6.87
N GLU A 145 -5.93 5.79 -6.53
CA GLU A 145 -7.34 6.01 -6.83
C GLU A 145 -7.59 6.72 -8.16
N ARG A 146 -6.54 7.29 -8.76
CA ARG A 146 -6.70 8.08 -9.99
C ARG A 146 -6.93 7.17 -11.19
N ASP A 147 -8.12 7.25 -11.75
CA ASP A 147 -8.47 6.57 -12.98
C ASP A 147 -7.98 7.35 -14.21
N TYR A 148 -7.01 6.80 -14.90
CA TYR A 148 -6.41 7.40 -16.09
C TYR A 148 -7.15 7.08 -17.39
N ASP A 149 -8.17 6.22 -17.35
CA ASP A 149 -8.84 5.68 -18.55
C ASP A 149 -7.84 5.20 -19.63
N LEU A 150 -6.80 4.49 -19.18
CA LEU A 150 -5.71 3.97 -20.00
C LEU A 150 -5.65 2.44 -19.92
N PRO A 151 -5.03 1.76 -20.91
CA PRO A 151 -5.00 0.30 -20.98
C PRO A 151 -3.98 -0.34 -20.02
N TYR A 152 -3.94 0.11 -18.77
CA TYR A 152 -3.09 -0.44 -17.72
C TYR A 152 -3.91 -1.10 -16.62
N ASP A 153 -3.39 -2.17 -16.05
CA ASP A 153 -3.98 -2.78 -14.85
C ASP A 153 -3.90 -1.78 -13.71
N HIS A 154 -4.99 -1.65 -12.94
CA HIS A 154 -5.17 -0.65 -11.91
C HIS A 154 -5.77 -1.27 -10.65
N ILE A 155 -5.13 -1.03 -9.52
CA ILE A 155 -5.55 -1.54 -8.21
C ILE A 155 -5.70 -0.35 -7.26
N ALA A 156 -6.89 -0.18 -6.71
CA ALA A 156 -7.27 0.90 -5.80
C ALA A 156 -8.16 0.35 -4.69
N ILE A 157 -8.55 1.18 -3.75
CA ILE A 157 -9.66 0.92 -2.83
C ILE A 157 -10.80 1.90 -3.12
N ASP A 158 -12.02 1.58 -2.69
CA ASP A 158 -13.12 2.55 -2.74
C ASP A 158 -12.99 3.56 -1.58
N ASN A 159 -12.25 4.64 -1.83
CA ASN A 159 -12.02 5.69 -0.83
C ASN A 159 -13.28 6.42 -0.40
N VAL A 160 -14.29 6.52 -1.26
CA VAL A 160 -15.57 7.14 -0.92
C VAL A 160 -16.33 6.24 0.06
N ALA A 161 -16.44 4.96 -0.25
CA ALA A 161 -17.08 3.99 0.64
C ALA A 161 -16.35 3.87 1.98
N ALA A 162 -15.01 3.78 1.95
CA ALA A 162 -14.18 3.69 3.15
C ALA A 162 -14.34 4.93 4.06
N ALA A 163 -14.34 6.13 3.47
CA ALA A 163 -14.57 7.36 4.23
C ALA A 163 -15.98 7.43 4.80
N ARG A 164 -16.99 6.96 4.06
CA ARG A 164 -18.37 6.86 4.58
C ARG A 164 -18.45 5.91 5.76
N ASP A 165 -17.77 4.75 5.71
CA ASP A 165 -17.77 3.80 6.80
C ASP A 165 -17.08 4.37 8.06
N ALA A 166 -15.98 5.11 7.89
CA ALA A 166 -15.31 5.82 8.99
C ALA A 166 -16.24 6.84 9.65
N VAL A 167 -16.93 7.67 8.86
CA VAL A 167 -17.86 8.69 9.37
C VAL A 167 -19.12 8.06 9.95
N ARG A 168 -19.66 7.01 9.33
CA ARG A 168 -20.80 6.25 9.85
C ARG A 168 -20.51 5.66 11.22
N HIS A 169 -19.31 5.13 11.41
CA HIS A 169 -18.86 4.63 12.70
C HIS A 169 -18.91 5.74 13.77
N LEU A 170 -18.32 6.92 13.48
CA LEU A 170 -18.38 8.05 14.41
C LEU A 170 -19.81 8.46 14.74
N ILE A 171 -20.69 8.55 13.73
CA ILE A 171 -22.10 8.90 13.90
C ILE A 171 -22.82 7.83 14.76
N SER A 172 -22.53 6.55 14.57
CA SER A 172 -23.12 5.45 15.34
C SER A 172 -22.77 5.50 16.83
N LEU A 173 -21.61 6.12 17.16
CA LEU A 173 -21.18 6.40 18.53
C LEU A 173 -21.76 7.72 19.10
N GLY A 174 -22.68 8.35 18.40
CA GLY A 174 -23.36 9.56 18.84
C GLY A 174 -22.64 10.86 18.47
N ARG A 175 -21.55 10.81 17.71
CA ARG A 175 -20.83 12.01 17.27
C ARG A 175 -21.63 12.76 16.22
N ARG A 176 -21.63 14.11 16.30
CA ARG A 176 -22.49 14.98 15.47
C ARG A 176 -21.73 16.08 14.74
N THR A 177 -20.55 16.45 15.23
CA THR A 177 -19.74 17.54 14.71
C THR A 177 -18.38 16.98 14.29
N VAL A 178 -18.37 16.34 13.11
CA VAL A 178 -17.18 15.62 12.63
C VAL A 178 -16.34 16.55 11.77
N ALA A 179 -15.10 16.79 12.20
CA ALA A 179 -14.09 17.48 11.40
C ALA A 179 -13.39 16.52 10.43
N PHE A 180 -12.91 17.05 9.30
CA PHE A 180 -11.99 16.38 8.39
C PHE A 180 -10.65 17.12 8.35
N ILE A 181 -9.54 16.40 8.54
CA ILE A 181 -8.19 16.97 8.39
C ILE A 181 -7.42 16.27 7.29
N GLY A 182 -6.63 17.03 6.51
CA GLY A 182 -5.87 16.51 5.38
C GLY A 182 -6.54 16.69 4.03
N ALA A 183 -7.53 17.59 3.92
CA ALA A 183 -7.99 18.05 2.63
C ALA A 183 -6.84 18.72 1.86
N ARG A 184 -6.82 18.61 0.55
CA ARG A 184 -5.81 19.27 -0.28
C ARG A 184 -6.45 20.21 -1.29
N ASN A 185 -5.86 21.39 -1.42
CA ASN A 185 -6.16 22.30 -2.50
C ASN A 185 -5.46 21.78 -3.76
N GLY A 186 -6.21 21.16 -4.69
CA GLY A 186 -5.68 20.73 -5.98
C GLY A 186 -5.78 19.23 -6.28
N ARG A 187 -4.71 18.60 -6.71
CA ARG A 187 -4.71 17.35 -7.49
C ARG A 187 -4.72 16.03 -6.71
N SER A 188 -4.68 16.03 -5.38
CA SER A 188 -4.73 14.78 -4.61
C SER A 188 -6.12 14.15 -4.67
N GLU A 189 -6.33 13.24 -5.59
CA GLU A 189 -7.60 12.56 -5.78
C GLU A 189 -8.03 11.76 -4.54
N PRO A 190 -7.16 11.00 -3.83
CA PRO A 190 -7.55 10.32 -2.61
C PRO A 190 -8.14 11.28 -1.56
N ALA A 191 -7.53 12.46 -1.37
CA ALA A 191 -8.05 13.43 -0.41
C ALA A 191 -9.44 13.95 -0.82
N GLN A 192 -9.67 14.20 -2.11
CA GLN A 192 -10.98 14.63 -2.61
C GLN A 192 -12.04 13.55 -2.43
N LEU A 193 -11.70 12.29 -2.71
CA LEU A 193 -12.60 11.14 -2.55
C LEU A 193 -12.97 10.93 -1.07
N ARG A 194 -12.00 11.03 -0.15
CA ARG A 194 -12.25 10.90 1.29
C ARG A 194 -13.10 12.06 1.83
N VAL A 195 -12.84 13.29 1.41
CA VAL A 195 -13.71 14.45 1.74
C VAL A 195 -15.10 14.28 1.18
N ARG A 196 -15.22 13.74 -0.04
CA ARG A 196 -16.52 13.43 -0.65
C ARG A 196 -17.29 12.42 0.19
N GLY A 197 -16.67 11.30 0.58
CA GLY A 197 -17.29 10.29 1.44
C GLY A 197 -17.72 10.85 2.80
N TRP A 198 -16.86 11.66 3.44
CA TRP A 198 -17.18 12.39 4.67
C TRP A 198 -18.44 13.26 4.50
N ARG A 199 -18.49 14.05 3.43
CA ARG A 199 -19.61 14.95 3.15
C ARG A 199 -20.91 14.19 2.85
N GLU A 200 -20.84 13.14 2.05
CA GLU A 200 -21.99 12.32 1.67
C GLU A 200 -22.62 11.62 2.89
N GLU A 201 -21.80 11.06 3.78
CA GLU A 201 -22.31 10.34 4.96
C GLU A 201 -22.92 11.27 5.99
N LEU A 202 -22.32 12.44 6.25
CA LEU A 202 -22.93 13.45 7.13
C LEU A 202 -24.32 13.89 6.60
N ARG A 203 -24.40 14.17 5.31
CA ARG A 203 -25.68 14.55 4.68
C ARG A 203 -26.71 13.42 4.75
N ALA A 204 -26.31 12.20 4.51
CA ALA A 204 -27.21 11.04 4.60
C ALA A 204 -27.76 10.84 6.03
N ALA A 205 -26.96 11.21 7.04
CA ALA A 205 -27.39 11.19 8.44
C ALA A 205 -28.17 12.46 8.89
N GLY A 206 -28.42 13.40 7.98
CA GLY A 206 -29.09 14.66 8.31
C GLY A 206 -28.23 15.62 9.17
N LEU A 207 -26.91 15.44 9.15
CA LEU A 207 -25.96 16.28 9.88
C LEU A 207 -25.34 17.35 8.97
N PRO A 208 -24.93 18.50 9.53
CA PRO A 208 -24.29 19.54 8.76
C PRO A 208 -22.88 19.09 8.31
N ALA A 209 -22.61 19.16 7.02
CA ALA A 209 -21.25 19.07 6.49
C ALA A 209 -20.65 20.50 6.46
N ASP A 210 -20.20 20.98 7.62
CA ASP A 210 -19.62 22.33 7.75
C ASP A 210 -18.23 22.36 7.13
N GLU A 211 -18.07 23.03 5.99
CA GLU A 211 -16.79 23.19 5.30
C GLU A 211 -15.75 23.92 6.18
N GLY A 212 -16.15 24.66 7.20
CA GLY A 212 -15.23 25.24 8.18
C GLY A 212 -14.60 24.22 9.10
N LEU A 213 -15.07 22.98 9.13
CA LEU A 213 -14.47 21.83 9.80
C LEU A 213 -13.57 21.01 8.89
N VAL A 214 -13.39 21.42 7.64
CA VAL A 214 -12.48 20.78 6.68
C VAL A 214 -11.16 21.57 6.67
N ALA A 215 -10.10 20.98 7.21
CA ALA A 215 -8.78 21.62 7.26
C ALA A 215 -7.88 21.08 6.14
N ALA A 216 -7.48 21.99 5.22
CA ALA A 216 -6.52 21.66 4.18
C ALA A 216 -5.09 21.63 4.76
N THR A 217 -4.24 20.79 4.16
CA THR A 217 -2.82 20.64 4.49
C THR A 217 -1.97 20.63 3.22
N ASP A 218 -0.70 21.03 3.33
CA ASP A 218 0.24 20.95 2.22
C ASP A 218 1.03 19.63 2.20
N GLY A 219 1.26 19.05 3.37
CA GLY A 219 1.86 17.73 3.58
C GLY A 219 0.86 16.71 4.14
N TRP A 220 1.36 15.53 4.50
CA TRP A 220 0.59 14.39 5.05
C TRP A 220 1.27 13.74 6.27
N GLY A 221 2.10 14.49 6.96
CA GLY A 221 2.79 14.01 8.14
C GLY A 221 2.07 14.36 9.45
N HIS A 222 2.63 13.88 10.55
CA HIS A 222 2.15 14.18 11.91
C HIS A 222 2.05 15.70 12.19
N ALA A 223 3.05 16.46 11.74
CA ALA A 223 3.07 17.91 11.93
C ALA A 223 1.94 18.63 11.18
N ASP A 224 1.60 18.15 10.00
CA ASP A 224 0.50 18.69 9.19
C ASP A 224 -0.85 18.43 9.86
N GLY A 225 -1.06 17.20 10.36
CA GLY A 225 -2.23 16.83 11.12
C GLY A 225 -2.39 17.64 12.42
N ALA A 226 -1.29 17.82 13.15
CA ALA A 226 -1.25 18.64 14.34
C ALA A 226 -1.62 20.12 14.03
N ALA A 227 -1.01 20.69 13.00
CA ALA A 227 -1.31 22.08 12.58
C ALA A 227 -2.75 22.23 12.10
N ALA A 228 -3.31 21.24 11.39
CA ALA A 228 -4.69 21.25 10.93
C ALA A 228 -5.67 21.23 12.12
N MET A 229 -5.44 20.34 13.09
CA MET A 229 -6.26 20.26 14.30
C MET A 229 -6.21 21.55 15.11
N ALA A 230 -5.01 22.11 15.32
CA ALA A 230 -4.84 23.38 16.01
C ALA A 230 -5.65 24.50 15.35
N ARG A 231 -5.60 24.62 14.01
CA ARG A 231 -6.38 25.64 13.28
C ARG A 231 -7.88 25.49 13.48
N ILE A 232 -8.42 24.27 13.49
CA ILE A 232 -9.83 24.02 13.74
C ILE A 232 -10.21 24.52 15.14
N LEU A 233 -9.46 24.14 16.17
CA LEU A 233 -9.72 24.56 17.55
C LEU A 233 -9.57 26.07 17.74
N ASP A 234 -8.54 26.67 17.17
CA ASP A 234 -8.27 28.12 17.25
C ASP A 234 -9.32 28.97 16.52
N SER A 235 -10.06 28.38 15.58
CA SER A 235 -11.21 29.02 14.93
C SER A 235 -12.46 29.14 15.83
N GLY A 236 -12.39 28.59 17.05
CA GLY A 236 -13.51 28.53 17.99
C GLY A 236 -14.50 27.39 17.73
N ARG A 237 -14.25 26.53 16.74
CA ARG A 237 -15.06 25.34 16.48
C ARG A 237 -14.73 24.23 17.48
N GLN A 238 -15.74 23.47 17.86
CA GLN A 238 -15.61 22.38 18.82
C GLN A 238 -16.12 21.08 18.18
N PRO A 239 -15.29 20.39 17.37
CA PRO A 239 -15.67 19.07 16.86
C PRO A 239 -15.73 18.07 18.01
N ASP A 240 -16.67 17.13 17.95
CA ASP A 240 -16.75 15.98 18.85
C ASP A 240 -16.13 14.71 18.22
N ALA A 241 -15.73 14.82 16.95
CA ALA A 241 -14.96 13.78 16.26
C ALA A 241 -14.10 14.37 15.13
N VAL A 242 -13.05 13.61 14.78
CA VAL A 242 -12.13 13.91 13.67
C VAL A 242 -11.98 12.65 12.81
N PHE A 243 -12.17 12.80 11.50
CA PHE A 243 -11.70 11.86 10.51
C PHE A 243 -10.47 12.45 9.82
N ALA A 244 -9.34 11.78 9.94
CA ALA A 244 -8.09 12.21 9.34
C ALA A 244 -7.85 11.51 7.99
N TYR A 245 -7.18 12.22 7.08
CA TYR A 245 -6.78 11.69 5.78
C TYR A 245 -5.97 10.40 5.91
N ASP A 246 -5.00 10.36 6.82
CA ASP A 246 -4.20 9.18 7.13
C ASP A 246 -3.91 9.07 8.65
N ASP A 247 -3.29 7.97 9.06
CA ASP A 247 -2.94 7.72 10.46
C ASP A 247 -1.87 8.68 10.99
N PRO A 248 -0.80 9.04 10.25
CA PRO A 248 0.14 10.06 10.71
C PRO A 248 -0.53 11.38 11.07
N MET A 249 -1.48 11.85 10.27
CA MET A 249 -2.25 13.05 10.58
C MET A 249 -3.18 12.85 11.79
N ALA A 250 -3.81 11.68 11.90
CA ALA A 250 -4.64 11.36 13.06
C ALA A 250 -3.83 11.40 14.37
N ILE A 251 -2.64 10.80 14.37
CA ILE A 251 -1.71 10.80 15.52
C ILE A 251 -1.28 12.26 15.85
N GLY A 252 -0.97 13.05 14.84
CA GLY A 252 -0.66 14.48 15.02
C GLY A 252 -1.83 15.26 15.64
N ALA A 253 -3.06 15.01 15.17
CA ALA A 253 -4.26 15.62 15.75
C ALA A 253 -4.47 15.20 17.19
N MET A 254 -4.32 13.91 17.53
CA MET A 254 -4.43 13.40 18.89
C MET A 254 -3.42 14.06 19.83
N ARG A 255 -2.21 14.35 19.35
CA ARG A 255 -1.22 15.09 20.13
C ARG A 255 -1.71 16.49 20.51
N VAL A 256 -2.29 17.23 19.58
CA VAL A 256 -2.84 18.58 19.84
C VAL A 256 -4.05 18.51 20.75
N LEU A 257 -4.95 17.55 20.58
CA LEU A 257 -6.08 17.34 21.48
C LEU A 257 -5.59 17.17 22.92
N HIS A 258 -4.61 16.29 23.13
CA HIS A 258 -3.99 16.07 24.43
C HIS A 258 -3.37 17.35 25.01
N GLU A 259 -2.62 18.12 24.25
CA GLU A 259 -2.00 19.39 24.67
C GLU A 259 -3.04 20.46 25.05
N ARG A 260 -4.23 20.39 24.46
CA ARG A 260 -5.38 21.27 24.80
C ARG A 260 -6.25 20.72 25.94
N GLY A 261 -5.87 19.59 26.55
CA GLY A 261 -6.60 18.96 27.65
C GLY A 261 -7.89 18.26 27.22
N LEU A 262 -8.05 18.00 25.91
CA LEU A 262 -9.18 17.26 25.36
C LEU A 262 -8.87 15.75 25.37
N ARG A 263 -9.78 14.96 25.89
CA ARG A 263 -9.64 13.50 26.00
C ARG A 263 -10.10 12.80 24.74
N VAL A 264 -9.36 11.77 24.34
CA VAL A 264 -9.71 10.90 23.23
C VAL A 264 -10.05 9.53 23.82
N PRO A 265 -11.26 8.99 23.62
CA PRO A 265 -12.33 9.50 22.74
C PRO A 265 -13.39 10.36 23.45
N GLU A 266 -13.34 10.56 24.76
CA GLU A 266 -14.46 11.09 25.56
C GLU A 266 -14.94 12.46 25.04
N ASP A 267 -14.00 13.38 24.80
CA ASP A 267 -14.30 14.72 24.31
C ASP A 267 -14.29 14.76 22.78
N VAL A 268 -13.31 14.09 22.15
CA VAL A 268 -13.15 14.03 20.67
C VAL A 268 -12.75 12.62 20.26
N ALA A 269 -13.60 11.94 19.50
CA ALA A 269 -13.25 10.66 18.88
C ALA A 269 -12.39 10.87 17.61
N VAL A 270 -11.44 9.97 17.35
CA VAL A 270 -10.54 10.11 16.19
C VAL A 270 -10.52 8.81 15.37
N VAL A 271 -10.66 8.95 14.05
CA VAL A 271 -10.47 7.88 13.07
C VAL A 271 -9.39 8.29 12.08
N GLY A 272 -8.47 7.38 11.83
CA GLY A 272 -7.43 7.49 10.80
C GLY A 272 -7.74 6.68 9.56
N PHE A 273 -6.71 6.52 8.74
CA PHE A 273 -6.74 5.74 7.50
C PHE A 273 -5.36 5.12 7.29
N ASP A 274 -5.29 3.89 6.76
CA ASP A 274 -4.12 3.07 6.41
C ASP A 274 -3.76 1.99 7.44
N ASP A 275 -4.22 2.08 8.69
CA ASP A 275 -3.93 1.12 9.78
C ASP A 275 -2.44 0.82 9.91
N VAL A 276 -1.63 1.88 10.02
CA VAL A 276 -0.18 1.74 10.20
C VAL A 276 0.19 1.31 11.61
N ILE A 277 1.37 0.69 11.73
CA ILE A 277 1.82 0.06 12.98
C ILE A 277 1.86 1.06 14.15
N GLU A 278 2.22 2.33 13.93
CA GLU A 278 2.30 3.37 14.94
C GLU A 278 0.96 3.62 15.64
N GLY A 279 -0.15 3.51 14.92
CA GLY A 279 -1.50 3.67 15.47
C GLY A 279 -1.87 2.62 16.53
N ARG A 280 -1.16 1.49 16.59
CA ARG A 280 -1.39 0.40 17.53
C ARG A 280 -0.64 0.56 18.86
N PHE A 281 0.36 1.44 18.92
CA PHE A 281 1.28 1.57 20.05
C PHE A 281 1.24 2.95 20.73
N GLY A 282 0.30 3.81 20.35
CA GLY A 282 0.05 5.08 21.04
C GLY A 282 -0.50 4.89 22.45
N ALA A 283 -0.48 5.95 23.27
CA ALA A 283 -1.13 5.96 24.59
C ALA A 283 -2.65 5.68 24.51
N VAL A 284 -3.25 6.04 23.39
CA VAL A 284 -4.59 5.69 22.93
C VAL A 284 -4.42 5.05 21.55
N THR A 285 -4.85 3.80 21.37
CA THR A 285 -4.73 3.09 20.09
C THR A 285 -5.74 3.63 19.09
N LEU A 286 -5.30 3.82 17.83
CA LEU A 286 -6.04 4.51 16.78
C LEU A 286 -6.99 3.58 16.03
N THR A 287 -8.27 3.92 16.00
CA THR A 287 -9.26 3.37 15.07
C THR A 287 -8.92 3.85 13.66
N SER A 288 -8.85 2.93 12.70
CA SER A 288 -8.41 3.26 11.34
C SER A 288 -9.10 2.40 10.29
N ILE A 289 -9.25 2.93 9.08
CA ILE A 289 -9.52 2.15 7.88
C ILE A 289 -8.24 1.39 7.53
N SER A 290 -8.37 0.09 7.37
CA SER A 290 -7.27 -0.84 7.06
C SER A 290 -7.44 -1.40 5.65
N PRO A 291 -6.75 -0.86 4.63
CA PRO A 291 -6.65 -1.50 3.32
C PRO A 291 -5.95 -2.85 3.42
N ASP A 292 -6.35 -3.82 2.60
CA ASP A 292 -5.64 -5.10 2.50
C ASP A 292 -4.36 -4.93 1.68
N LYS A 293 -3.30 -4.41 2.34
CA LYS A 293 -1.99 -4.14 1.71
C LYS A 293 -1.34 -5.40 1.15
N GLU A 294 -1.55 -6.55 1.79
CA GLU A 294 -1.03 -7.84 1.32
C GLU A 294 -1.71 -8.27 0.01
N ALA A 295 -3.03 -8.16 -0.06
CA ALA A 295 -3.77 -8.43 -1.29
C ALA A 295 -3.40 -7.44 -2.41
N ILE A 296 -3.25 -6.15 -2.09
CA ILE A 296 -2.82 -5.12 -3.06
C ILE A 296 -1.44 -5.48 -3.62
N GLY A 297 -0.47 -5.79 -2.77
CA GLY A 297 0.89 -6.16 -3.17
C GLY A 297 0.92 -7.42 -4.04
N ARG A 298 0.21 -8.47 -3.64
CA ARG A 298 0.08 -9.72 -4.40
C ARG A 298 -0.56 -9.50 -5.76
N LEU A 299 -1.70 -8.82 -5.82
CA LEU A 299 -2.40 -8.53 -7.07
C LEU A 299 -1.54 -7.70 -8.04
N ALA A 300 -0.78 -6.73 -7.52
CA ALA A 300 0.12 -5.91 -8.33
C ALA A 300 1.22 -6.76 -8.99
N VAL A 301 1.87 -7.63 -8.21
CA VAL A 301 2.91 -8.53 -8.72
C VAL A 301 2.33 -9.53 -9.72
N GLU A 302 1.23 -10.19 -9.39
CA GLU A 302 0.56 -11.15 -10.28
C GLU A 302 0.15 -10.50 -11.61
N SER A 303 -0.35 -9.25 -11.58
CA SER A 303 -0.73 -8.51 -12.77
C SER A 303 0.48 -8.22 -13.67
N VAL A 304 1.59 -7.73 -13.09
CA VAL A 304 2.85 -7.52 -13.84
C VAL A 304 3.30 -8.84 -14.47
N LEU A 305 3.32 -9.92 -13.70
CA LEU A 305 3.78 -11.23 -14.18
C LEU A 305 2.88 -11.81 -15.28
N ALA A 306 1.56 -11.62 -15.17
CA ALA A 306 0.63 -12.03 -16.21
C ALA A 306 0.93 -11.32 -17.54
N ARG A 307 1.12 -10.00 -17.51
CA ARG A 307 1.49 -9.20 -18.70
C ARG A 307 2.84 -9.64 -19.28
N LEU A 308 3.83 -9.89 -18.42
CA LEU A 308 5.13 -10.43 -18.84
C LEU A 308 5.01 -11.81 -19.52
N ASN A 309 4.04 -12.61 -19.14
CA ASN A 309 3.80 -13.91 -19.73
C ASN A 309 2.90 -13.86 -20.99
N GLY A 310 2.60 -12.67 -21.49
CA GLY A 310 1.85 -12.47 -22.74
C GLY A 310 0.33 -12.46 -22.55
N ASP A 311 -0.16 -12.22 -21.33
CA ASP A 311 -1.59 -12.05 -21.08
C ASP A 311 -2.11 -10.79 -21.80
N THR A 312 -3.04 -10.98 -22.72
CA THR A 312 -3.66 -9.94 -23.55
C THR A 312 -5.08 -9.59 -23.13
N ARG A 313 -5.54 -10.10 -21.96
CA ARG A 313 -6.87 -9.73 -21.44
C ARG A 313 -7.01 -8.21 -21.34
N PRO A 314 -8.25 -7.67 -21.35
CA PRO A 314 -8.50 -6.26 -21.04
C PRO A 314 -7.85 -5.84 -19.73
N PRO A 315 -7.54 -4.56 -19.56
CA PRO A 315 -6.99 -4.04 -18.31
C PRO A 315 -7.85 -4.42 -17.12
N LEU A 316 -7.21 -4.91 -16.06
CA LEU A 316 -7.86 -5.25 -14.81
C LEU A 316 -8.06 -3.96 -13.98
N ARG A 317 -9.28 -3.73 -13.51
CA ARG A 317 -9.59 -2.68 -12.55
C ARG A 317 -10.11 -3.36 -11.29
N VAL A 318 -9.31 -3.34 -10.23
CA VAL A 318 -9.63 -4.00 -8.96
C VAL A 318 -9.84 -2.96 -7.89
N SER A 319 -10.99 -3.04 -7.22
CA SER A 319 -11.15 -2.45 -5.91
C SER A 319 -10.72 -3.47 -4.87
N ALA A 320 -9.58 -3.23 -4.22
CA ALA A 320 -9.12 -4.07 -3.13
C ALA A 320 -9.99 -3.87 -1.89
N ASP A 321 -10.08 -4.90 -1.07
CA ASP A 321 -10.87 -4.86 0.15
C ASP A 321 -10.22 -3.95 1.21
N TYR A 322 -11.04 -3.45 2.10
CA TYR A 322 -10.66 -2.72 3.31
C TYR A 322 -11.58 -3.11 4.47
N ARG A 323 -11.17 -2.78 5.68
CA ARG A 323 -12.02 -2.89 6.87
C ARG A 323 -11.78 -1.72 7.80
N LEU A 324 -12.79 -1.38 8.60
CA LEU A 324 -12.61 -0.51 9.76
C LEU A 324 -12.10 -1.34 10.94
N VAL A 325 -10.97 -0.94 11.51
CA VAL A 325 -10.40 -1.55 12.70
C VAL A 325 -10.67 -0.63 13.89
N GLU A 326 -11.64 -1.01 14.69
CA GLU A 326 -12.09 -0.24 15.84
C GLU A 326 -11.14 -0.39 17.03
N ARG A 327 -10.72 0.74 17.63
CA ARG A 327 -9.81 0.80 18.78
C ARG A 327 -10.18 1.90 19.78
N GLU A 328 -9.28 2.16 20.72
CA GLU A 328 -9.53 3.06 21.86
C GLU A 328 -9.89 4.49 21.43
N SER A 329 -9.36 5.02 20.34
CA SER A 329 -9.60 6.40 19.90
C SER A 329 -11.06 6.71 19.51
N THR A 330 -11.90 5.69 19.42
CA THR A 330 -13.36 5.85 19.23
C THR A 330 -14.17 5.15 20.29
N LEU A 331 -13.73 3.99 20.78
CA LEU A 331 -14.49 3.15 21.71
C LEU A 331 -14.16 3.45 23.18
N GLY A 332 -13.01 4.06 23.46
CA GLY A 332 -12.43 4.07 24.80
C GLY A 332 -11.84 2.72 25.19
N ARG A 333 -11.01 2.72 26.22
CA ARG A 333 -10.18 1.57 26.62
C ARG A 333 -10.98 0.33 27.01
N GLU A 334 -12.04 0.49 27.79
CA GLU A 334 -12.81 -0.65 28.30
C GLU A 334 -13.60 -1.36 27.20
N GLU A 335 -14.25 -0.61 26.30
CA GLU A 335 -15.02 -1.18 25.22
C GLU A 335 -14.12 -1.79 24.14
N ALA A 336 -13.00 -1.15 23.81
CA ALA A 336 -12.00 -1.70 22.90
C ALA A 336 -11.45 -3.04 23.41
N ALA A 337 -11.14 -3.15 24.69
CA ALA A 337 -10.67 -4.39 25.30
C ALA A 337 -11.75 -5.50 25.24
N ARG A 338 -13.02 -5.17 25.47
CA ARG A 338 -14.14 -6.13 25.37
C ARG A 338 -14.28 -6.69 23.96
N ARG A 339 -14.20 -5.85 22.94
CA ARG A 339 -14.33 -6.28 21.53
C ARG A 339 -13.13 -7.10 21.05
N ALA A 340 -11.92 -6.76 21.49
CA ALA A 340 -10.72 -7.52 21.18
C ALA A 340 -10.72 -8.96 21.74
N THR A 341 -11.47 -9.22 22.82
CA THR A 341 -11.61 -10.57 23.43
C THR A 341 -12.78 -11.39 22.85
N ALA A 342 -13.67 -10.75 22.08
CA ALA A 342 -14.86 -11.39 21.51
C ALA A 342 -14.71 -11.82 20.06
N GLY A 343 -13.64 -11.43 19.36
CA GLY A 343 -13.32 -11.78 17.97
C GLY A 343 -12.04 -12.59 17.88
#